data_6e1084e0a5c87f524319bb830250ce40
#
_entry.id   6e1084e0a5c87f524319bb830250ce40
#
_cell.length_a   1.000
_cell.length_b   1.000
_cell.length_c   1.000
_cell.angle_alpha   90.00
_cell.angle_beta   90.00
_cell.angle_gamma   90.00
#
_symmetry.space_group_name_H-M   'P 1'
#
loop_
_entity.id
_entity.type
_entity.pdbx_description
1 polymer ?
#
loop_
_entity_poly.entity_id
_entity_poly.type
_entity_poly.pdbx_seq_one_letter_code
_entity_poly.pdbx_strand_id
1 'polypeptide(L)'
;MNTFLTSSFQNVRSSKRTDELHTVLLAEVLEANPQWAGYDWQFEYRLPVDGFGGTFDIDIAGFVNGELKVAVLAKAMNSNVNKNIKNYANTTIGEAARLTYAPGLDLEAVLFVSVLPRTAPRFNKAGEVVGLDNVLSAKARTNIGNIIEAQYGGLVQVIDLFFDIDNISEMLTSADFQTITVSNVDKVS
;
A
#
# COMPACT_ATOMS: atom_id res chain seq x y z
N MET A 1 -4.79 12.45 -3.41
CA MET A 1 -5.37 11.19 -2.87
C MET A 1 -6.85 11.01 -3.21
N ASN A 2 -7.79 11.92 -2.84
CA ASN A 2 -9.25 11.73 -3.07
C ASN A 2 -9.63 11.42 -4.53
N THR A 3 -9.10 12.19 -5.49
CA THR A 3 -9.38 11.97 -6.93
C THR A 3 -8.91 10.59 -7.38
N PHE A 4 -7.70 10.19 -6.96
CA PHE A 4 -7.16 8.86 -7.22
C PHE A 4 -8.08 7.77 -6.64
N LEU A 5 -8.47 7.88 -5.37
CA LEU A 5 -9.31 6.87 -4.73
C LEU A 5 -10.65 6.71 -5.46
N THR A 6 -11.31 7.82 -5.82
CA THR A 6 -12.54 7.78 -6.60
C THR A 6 -12.33 7.06 -7.94
N SER A 7 -11.27 7.42 -8.68
CA SER A 7 -10.96 6.79 -9.98
C SER A 7 -10.56 5.32 -9.85
N SER A 8 -9.92 4.93 -8.75
CA SER A 8 -9.46 3.55 -8.49
C SER A 8 -10.61 2.55 -8.37
N PHE A 9 -11.76 3.00 -7.87
CA PHE A 9 -12.96 2.16 -7.81
C PHE A 9 -13.61 1.99 -9.17
N GLN A 10 -13.49 2.98 -10.06
CA GLN A 10 -14.01 2.92 -11.42
C GLN A 10 -13.17 2.02 -12.33
N ASN A 11 -11.87 1.87 -12.04
CA ASN A 11 -10.87 1.20 -12.88
C ASN A 11 -10.22 -0.01 -12.20
N VAL A 12 -10.98 -0.85 -11.52
CA VAL A 12 -10.52 -1.96 -10.66
C VAL A 12 -9.51 -2.93 -11.32
N ARG A 13 -9.42 -2.95 -12.66
CA ARG A 13 -8.55 -3.87 -13.42
C ARG A 13 -7.52 -3.17 -14.32
N SER A 14 -7.32 -1.87 -14.20
CA SER A 14 -6.39 -1.12 -15.05
C SER A 14 -5.02 -0.93 -14.41
N SER A 15 -3.93 -1.18 -15.16
CA SER A 15 -2.56 -0.85 -14.76
C SER A 15 -2.34 0.66 -14.54
N LYS A 16 -3.08 1.52 -15.26
CA LYS A 16 -3.06 2.98 -15.05
C LYS A 16 -3.35 3.38 -13.59
N ARG A 17 -4.14 2.57 -12.88
CA ARG A 17 -4.44 2.79 -11.46
C ARG A 17 -3.19 2.68 -10.59
N THR A 18 -2.27 1.80 -10.93
CA THR A 18 -1.02 1.59 -10.19
C THR A 18 -0.10 2.80 -10.34
N ASP A 19 0.08 3.30 -11.57
CA ASP A 19 0.93 4.46 -11.85
C ASP A 19 0.42 5.74 -11.13
N GLU A 20 -0.91 5.94 -11.12
CA GLU A 20 -1.54 7.05 -10.39
C GLU A 20 -1.34 6.91 -8.87
N LEU A 21 -1.47 5.69 -8.32
CA LEU A 21 -1.22 5.42 -6.90
C LEU A 21 0.21 5.77 -6.52
N HIS A 22 1.19 5.29 -7.30
CA HIS A 22 2.60 5.54 -7.01
C HIS A 22 2.94 7.03 -7.03
N THR A 23 2.41 7.79 -8.01
CA THR A 23 2.61 9.24 -8.09
C THR A 23 2.04 9.97 -6.87
N VAL A 24 0.82 9.62 -6.47
CA VAL A 24 0.17 10.26 -5.32
C VAL A 24 0.87 9.89 -4.01
N LEU A 25 1.25 8.62 -3.83
CA LEU A 25 1.97 8.19 -2.63
C LEU A 25 3.36 8.79 -2.53
N LEU A 26 4.09 8.95 -3.63
CA LEU A 26 5.38 9.62 -3.60
C LEU A 26 5.24 11.06 -3.09
N ALA A 27 4.23 11.80 -3.55
CA ALA A 27 3.99 13.16 -3.07
C ALA A 27 3.71 13.19 -1.54
N GLU A 28 2.89 12.28 -1.02
CA GLU A 28 2.60 12.15 0.41
C GLU A 28 3.85 11.76 1.22
N VAL A 29 4.65 10.82 0.70
CA VAL A 29 5.89 10.37 1.33
C VAL A 29 6.90 11.52 1.42
N LEU A 30 7.04 12.33 0.37
CA LEU A 30 7.94 13.49 0.34
C LEU A 30 7.44 14.64 1.22
N GLU A 31 6.13 14.84 1.35
CA GLU A 31 5.57 15.81 2.30
C GLU A 31 5.93 15.44 3.75
N ALA A 32 5.86 14.15 4.08
CA ALA A 32 6.20 13.64 5.41
C ALA A 32 7.72 13.55 5.65
N ASN A 33 8.52 13.41 4.57
CA ASN A 33 9.97 13.18 4.64
C ASN A 33 10.72 14.17 3.71
N PRO A 34 10.73 15.48 4.03
CA PRO A 34 11.32 16.50 3.16
C PRO A 34 12.82 16.31 2.90
N GLN A 35 13.54 15.56 3.76
CA GLN A 35 14.96 15.20 3.56
C GLN A 35 15.19 14.37 2.31
N TRP A 36 14.16 13.67 1.79
CA TRP A 36 14.26 12.86 0.56
C TRP A 36 13.89 13.61 -0.72
N ALA A 37 13.54 14.91 -0.64
CA ALA A 37 13.13 15.69 -1.80
C ALA A 37 14.20 15.79 -2.91
N GLY A 38 15.49 15.62 -2.55
CA GLY A 38 16.61 15.64 -3.50
C GLY A 38 16.99 14.28 -4.08
N TYR A 39 16.27 13.21 -3.78
CA TYR A 39 16.56 11.88 -4.31
C TYR A 39 16.07 11.74 -5.75
N ASP A 40 16.75 10.89 -6.53
CA ASP A 40 16.27 10.47 -7.85
C ASP A 40 15.25 9.34 -7.68
N TRP A 41 13.98 9.59 -8.09
CA TRP A 41 12.88 8.68 -7.87
C TRP A 41 12.51 7.94 -9.15
N GLN A 42 12.40 6.61 -9.06
CA GLN A 42 11.98 5.73 -10.14
C GLN A 42 10.78 4.89 -9.72
N PHE A 43 9.82 4.75 -10.64
CA PHE A 43 8.68 3.84 -10.46
C PHE A 43 8.98 2.48 -11.08
N GLU A 44 8.39 1.42 -10.52
CA GLU A 44 8.50 0.04 -11.01
C GLU A 44 9.98 -0.39 -11.21
N TYR A 45 10.83 -0.06 -10.24
CA TYR A 45 12.24 -0.43 -10.32
C TYR A 45 12.44 -1.92 -10.06
N ARG A 46 13.10 -2.60 -11.00
CA ARG A 46 13.47 -4.01 -10.85
C ARG A 46 14.81 -4.16 -10.18
N LEU A 47 14.79 -4.56 -8.91
CA LEU A 47 16.00 -4.98 -8.18
C LEU A 47 16.53 -6.29 -8.80
N PRO A 48 17.80 -6.33 -9.28
CA PRO A 48 18.32 -7.47 -10.01
C PRO A 48 18.56 -8.71 -9.14
N VAL A 49 18.90 -8.50 -7.85
CA VAL A 49 19.12 -9.58 -6.88
C VAL A 49 18.55 -9.18 -5.53
N ASP A 50 17.58 -9.92 -5.06
CA ASP A 50 16.99 -9.74 -3.73
C ASP A 50 17.61 -10.70 -2.68
N GLY A 51 17.14 -10.63 -1.44
CA GLY A 51 17.60 -11.49 -0.34
C GLY A 51 17.36 -12.99 -0.54
N PHE A 52 16.53 -13.39 -1.51
CA PHE A 52 16.26 -14.80 -1.85
C PHE A 52 16.99 -15.24 -3.13
N GLY A 53 17.79 -14.36 -3.74
CA GLY A 53 18.55 -14.63 -4.95
C GLY A 53 17.76 -14.54 -6.25
N GLY A 54 16.56 -13.94 -6.20
CA GLY A 54 15.72 -13.64 -7.36
C GLY A 54 15.70 -12.15 -7.69
N THR A 55 14.87 -11.76 -8.66
CA THR A 55 14.55 -10.35 -8.92
C THR A 55 13.37 -9.91 -8.08
N PHE A 56 13.28 -8.61 -7.77
CA PHE A 56 12.18 -8.05 -7.01
C PHE A 56 11.76 -6.68 -7.57
N ASP A 57 10.47 -6.48 -7.79
CA ASP A 57 9.95 -5.23 -8.30
C ASP A 57 9.57 -4.31 -7.13
N ILE A 58 10.13 -3.11 -7.10
CA ILE A 58 9.89 -2.06 -6.10
C ILE A 58 8.99 -1.01 -6.74
N ASP A 59 7.85 -0.73 -6.13
CA ASP A 59 6.85 0.18 -6.70
C ASP A 59 7.39 1.62 -6.86
N ILE A 60 8.10 2.13 -5.83
CA ILE A 60 8.73 3.45 -5.84
C ILE A 60 10.12 3.34 -5.20
N ALA A 61 11.16 3.66 -5.95
CA ALA A 61 12.55 3.54 -5.53
C ALA A 61 13.26 4.90 -5.52
N GLY A 62 13.88 5.25 -4.39
CA GLY A 62 14.62 6.50 -4.20
C GLY A 62 16.12 6.26 -4.17
N PHE A 63 16.88 7.00 -4.99
CA PHE A 63 18.30 6.84 -5.18
C PHE A 63 19.10 8.08 -4.76
N VAL A 64 20.28 7.85 -4.21
CA VAL A 64 21.30 8.88 -3.96
C VAL A 64 22.59 8.43 -4.62
N ASN A 65 23.13 9.24 -5.53
CA ASN A 65 24.36 8.92 -6.29
C ASN A 65 24.29 7.56 -7.01
N GLY A 66 23.12 7.15 -7.45
CA GLY A 66 22.89 5.86 -8.12
C GLY A 66 22.73 4.66 -7.19
N GLU A 67 22.82 4.84 -5.87
CA GLU A 67 22.56 3.81 -4.87
C GLU A 67 21.13 3.86 -4.39
N LEU A 68 20.44 2.72 -4.36
CA LEU A 68 19.09 2.61 -3.81
C LEU A 68 19.12 2.85 -2.29
N LYS A 69 18.42 3.86 -1.82
CA LYS A 69 18.34 4.24 -0.40
C LYS A 69 16.97 4.06 0.20
N VAL A 70 15.91 4.29 -0.56
CA VAL A 70 14.53 4.18 -0.08
C VAL A 70 13.71 3.27 -1.01
N ALA A 71 13.01 2.32 -0.44
CA ALA A 71 12.06 1.47 -1.15
C ALA A 71 10.65 1.68 -0.59
N VAL A 72 9.69 1.99 -1.44
CA VAL A 72 8.28 2.09 -1.06
C VAL A 72 7.48 1.03 -1.81
N LEU A 73 6.75 0.22 -1.07
CA LEU A 73 5.83 -0.80 -1.59
C LEU A 73 4.40 -0.37 -1.30
N ALA A 74 3.63 -0.17 -2.36
CA ALA A 74 2.32 0.45 -2.33
C ALA A 74 1.19 -0.58 -2.51
N LYS A 75 0.16 -0.50 -1.69
CA LYS A 75 -1.01 -1.35 -1.83
C LYS A 75 -2.31 -0.62 -1.57
N ALA A 76 -3.27 -0.76 -2.49
CA ALA A 76 -4.63 -0.30 -2.29
C ALA A 76 -5.59 -1.50 -2.26
N MET A 77 -6.39 -1.62 -1.21
CA MET A 77 -7.41 -2.66 -1.07
C MET A 77 -8.77 -2.01 -0.79
N ASN A 78 -9.71 -2.17 -1.70
CA ASN A 78 -11.00 -1.47 -1.66
C ASN A 78 -12.16 -2.33 -1.16
N SER A 79 -11.99 -3.67 -1.12
CA SER A 79 -13.03 -4.62 -0.73
C SER A 79 -12.47 -5.93 -0.21
N ASN A 80 -13.29 -6.72 0.48
CA ASN A 80 -12.93 -8.04 1.02
C ASN A 80 -11.62 -8.01 1.84
N VAL A 81 -11.37 -6.92 2.57
CA VAL A 81 -10.08 -6.66 3.22
C VAL A 81 -9.77 -7.73 4.25
N ASN A 82 -10.71 -8.07 5.12
CA ASN A 82 -10.49 -9.06 6.18
C ASN A 82 -10.17 -10.47 5.63
N LYS A 83 -10.70 -10.82 4.45
CA LYS A 83 -10.36 -12.08 3.78
C LYS A 83 -8.91 -12.12 3.32
N ASN A 84 -8.39 -10.99 2.86
CA ASN A 84 -7.07 -10.87 2.23
C ASN A 84 -5.96 -10.49 3.22
N ILE A 85 -6.31 -10.03 4.43
CA ILE A 85 -5.35 -9.46 5.39
C ILE A 85 -4.25 -10.43 5.80
N LYS A 86 -4.53 -11.75 5.88
CA LYS A 86 -3.52 -12.76 6.23
C LYS A 86 -2.50 -12.95 5.09
N ASN A 87 -2.96 -12.94 3.84
CA ASN A 87 -2.06 -13.01 2.69
C ASN A 87 -1.21 -11.74 2.61
N TYR A 88 -1.82 -10.59 2.86
CA TYR A 88 -1.09 -9.32 2.95
C TYR A 88 0.01 -9.38 4.01
N ALA A 89 -0.28 -9.90 5.22
CA ALA A 89 0.70 -10.08 6.27
C ALA A 89 1.90 -10.92 5.83
N ASN A 90 1.63 -12.09 5.25
CA ASN A 90 2.67 -12.99 4.77
C ASN A 90 3.52 -12.34 3.67
N THR A 91 2.88 -11.64 2.74
CA THR A 91 3.55 -10.94 1.65
C THR A 91 4.45 -9.84 2.20
N THR A 92 3.96 -8.97 3.07
CA THR A 92 4.72 -7.85 3.66
C THR A 92 5.97 -8.35 4.39
N ILE A 93 5.86 -9.41 5.21
CA ILE A 93 7.01 -9.98 5.92
C ILE A 93 8.03 -10.56 4.92
N GLY A 94 7.56 -11.29 3.92
CA GLY A 94 8.42 -11.87 2.88
C GLY A 94 9.13 -10.80 2.04
N GLU A 95 8.44 -9.75 1.64
CA GLU A 95 9.00 -8.62 0.87
C GLU A 95 9.99 -7.80 1.71
N ALA A 96 9.71 -7.59 3.00
CA ALA A 96 10.67 -6.96 3.91
C ALA A 96 11.98 -7.75 3.96
N ALA A 97 11.92 -9.08 4.11
CA ALA A 97 13.10 -9.93 4.09
C ALA A 97 13.84 -9.88 2.76
N ARG A 98 13.14 -9.88 1.62
CA ARG A 98 13.76 -9.79 0.29
C ARG A 98 14.57 -8.51 0.10
N LEU A 99 14.08 -7.39 0.62
CA LEU A 99 14.76 -6.10 0.53
C LEU A 99 15.89 -5.97 1.54
N THR A 100 15.65 -6.29 2.82
CA THR A 100 16.62 -6.06 3.89
C THR A 100 17.82 -7.02 3.85
N TYR A 101 17.65 -8.19 3.25
CA TYR A 101 18.73 -9.16 3.04
C TYR A 101 19.27 -9.18 1.60
N ALA A 102 18.88 -8.24 0.75
CA ALA A 102 19.42 -8.11 -0.59
C ALA A 102 20.93 -7.75 -0.54
N PRO A 103 21.79 -8.46 -1.27
CA PRO A 103 23.22 -8.25 -1.18
C PRO A 103 23.63 -6.88 -1.74
N GLY A 104 24.47 -6.16 -1.00
CA GLY A 104 25.03 -4.88 -1.42
C GLY A 104 24.07 -3.70 -1.31
N LEU A 105 22.87 -3.85 -0.74
CA LEU A 105 22.00 -2.75 -0.42
C LEU A 105 22.33 -2.16 0.97
N ASP A 106 22.32 -0.83 1.02
CA ASP A 106 22.44 -0.03 2.23
C ASP A 106 21.23 0.93 2.28
N LEU A 107 20.08 0.37 2.67
CA LEU A 107 18.82 1.09 2.69
C LEU A 107 18.68 1.98 3.93
N GLU A 108 18.16 3.17 3.74
CA GLU A 108 17.77 4.10 4.81
C GLU A 108 16.35 3.83 5.31
N ALA A 109 15.46 3.43 4.38
CA ALA A 109 14.08 3.10 4.72
C ALA A 109 13.43 2.14 3.73
N VAL A 110 12.55 1.28 4.26
CA VAL A 110 11.58 0.47 3.50
C VAL A 110 10.19 0.78 4.03
N LEU A 111 9.33 1.34 3.20
CA LEU A 111 7.98 1.74 3.57
C LEU A 111 6.95 0.81 2.90
N PHE A 112 6.14 0.14 3.69
CA PHE A 112 4.95 -0.55 3.22
C PHE A 112 3.73 0.36 3.43
N VAL A 113 3.28 0.99 2.35
CA VAL A 113 2.17 1.94 2.42
C VAL A 113 0.89 1.30 1.89
N SER A 114 -0.10 1.14 2.77
CA SER A 114 -1.40 0.59 2.42
C SER A 114 -2.47 1.67 2.45
N VAL A 115 -3.30 1.72 1.41
CA VAL A 115 -4.46 2.62 1.33
C VAL A 115 -5.73 1.79 1.46
N LEU A 116 -6.53 2.03 2.50
CA LEU A 116 -7.58 1.14 2.97
C LEU A 116 -8.83 1.91 3.38
N PRO A 117 -10.04 1.48 3.00
CA PRO A 117 -11.25 2.03 3.58
C PRO A 117 -11.38 1.61 5.06
N ARG A 118 -11.84 2.51 5.94
CA ARG A 118 -12.13 2.17 7.36
C ARG A 118 -13.22 1.11 7.47
N THR A 119 -14.17 1.16 6.54
CA THR A 119 -15.20 0.14 6.35
C THR A 119 -15.21 -0.29 4.89
N ALA A 120 -15.03 -1.58 4.63
CA ALA A 120 -14.93 -2.14 3.29
C ALA A 120 -16.14 -3.03 2.97
N PRO A 121 -16.71 -2.99 1.75
CA PRO A 121 -17.73 -3.92 1.35
C PRO A 121 -17.14 -5.31 1.14
N ARG A 122 -17.92 -6.32 1.52
CA ARG A 122 -17.63 -7.72 1.28
C ARG A 122 -18.54 -8.25 0.20
N PHE A 123 -17.98 -8.72 -0.90
CA PHE A 123 -18.70 -9.26 -2.04
C PHE A 123 -18.74 -10.78 -2.05
N ASN A 124 -19.86 -11.34 -2.50
CA ASN A 124 -19.95 -12.74 -2.91
C ASN A 124 -19.41 -12.92 -4.36
N LYS A 125 -19.50 -14.16 -4.86
CA LYS A 125 -19.04 -14.47 -6.23
C LYS A 125 -19.88 -13.82 -7.33
N ALA A 126 -21.11 -13.44 -7.03
CA ALA A 126 -22.01 -12.74 -7.96
C ALA A 126 -21.76 -11.22 -7.99
N GLY A 127 -20.88 -10.70 -7.09
CA GLY A 127 -20.62 -9.27 -6.97
C GLY A 127 -21.65 -8.52 -6.11
N GLU A 128 -22.45 -9.24 -5.33
CA GLU A 128 -23.41 -8.64 -4.39
C GLU A 128 -22.76 -8.36 -3.04
N VAL A 129 -23.11 -7.25 -2.41
CA VAL A 129 -22.64 -6.92 -1.05
C VAL A 129 -23.33 -7.84 -0.04
N VAL A 130 -22.56 -8.66 0.65
CA VAL A 130 -23.03 -9.60 1.67
C VAL A 130 -22.69 -9.16 3.09
N GLY A 131 -22.06 -8.01 3.25
CA GLY A 131 -21.73 -7.42 4.53
C GLY A 131 -20.64 -6.37 4.43
N LEU A 132 -20.33 -5.75 5.57
CA LEU A 132 -19.28 -4.75 5.71
C LEU A 132 -18.21 -5.27 6.66
N ASP A 133 -16.93 -5.05 6.29
CA ASP A 133 -15.77 -5.34 7.12
C ASP A 133 -15.30 -4.05 7.83
N ASN A 134 -15.20 -4.07 9.16
CA ASN A 134 -14.50 -3.02 9.89
C ASN A 134 -12.99 -3.29 9.82
N VAL A 135 -12.28 -2.51 9.03
CA VAL A 135 -10.86 -2.72 8.73
C VAL A 135 -9.97 -2.26 9.88
N LEU A 136 -10.36 -1.22 10.61
CA LEU A 136 -9.61 -0.71 11.76
C LEU A 136 -9.44 -1.74 12.89
N SER A 137 -10.43 -2.62 13.06
CA SER A 137 -10.41 -3.63 14.13
C SER A 137 -9.67 -4.92 13.78
N ALA A 138 -9.05 -5.00 12.59
CA ALA A 138 -8.38 -6.21 12.13
C ALA A 138 -7.04 -6.42 12.88
N LYS A 139 -7.06 -7.26 13.92
CA LYS A 139 -5.87 -7.61 14.74
C LYS A 139 -4.64 -8.02 13.93
N ALA A 140 -4.84 -8.67 12.78
CA ALA A 140 -3.75 -9.10 11.90
C ALA A 140 -2.89 -7.91 11.44
N ARG A 141 -3.46 -6.74 11.24
CA ARG A 141 -2.74 -5.51 10.82
C ARG A 141 -1.85 -4.98 11.92
N THR A 142 -2.38 -4.81 13.13
CA THR A 142 -1.59 -4.41 14.30
C THR A 142 -0.45 -5.38 14.55
N ASN A 143 -0.71 -6.69 14.40
CA ASN A 143 0.32 -7.71 14.58
C ASN A 143 1.42 -7.65 13.52
N ILE A 144 1.10 -7.31 12.25
CA ILE A 144 2.12 -7.13 11.20
C ILE A 144 3.06 -5.99 11.59
N GLY A 145 2.54 -4.83 11.95
CA GLY A 145 3.35 -3.68 12.38
C GLY A 145 4.27 -4.06 13.55
N ASN A 146 3.75 -4.71 14.56
CA ASN A 146 4.54 -5.16 15.71
C ASN A 146 5.64 -6.17 15.35
N ILE A 147 5.37 -7.11 14.43
CA ILE A 147 6.36 -8.09 13.98
C ILE A 147 7.46 -7.40 13.18
N ILE A 148 7.10 -6.51 12.26
CA ILE A 148 8.05 -5.74 11.44
C ILE A 148 8.94 -4.88 12.33
N GLU A 149 8.36 -4.14 13.26
CA GLU A 149 9.11 -3.31 14.20
C GLU A 149 10.09 -4.14 15.05
N ALA A 150 9.63 -5.27 15.60
CA ALA A 150 10.46 -6.16 16.40
C ALA A 150 11.62 -6.80 15.60
N GLN A 151 11.40 -7.06 14.30
CA GLN A 151 12.37 -7.75 13.43
C GLN A 151 13.38 -6.81 12.80
N TYR A 152 12.95 -5.61 12.38
CA TYR A 152 13.73 -4.71 11.52
C TYR A 152 13.97 -3.33 12.15
N GLY A 153 13.38 -3.04 13.31
CA GLY A 153 13.46 -1.72 13.93
C GLY A 153 12.90 -0.63 13.02
N GLY A 154 13.47 0.58 13.11
CA GLY A 154 13.01 1.70 12.30
C GLY A 154 13.33 1.64 10.81
N LEU A 155 14.11 0.64 10.34
CA LEU A 155 14.42 0.49 8.92
C LEU A 155 13.19 0.17 8.07
N VAL A 156 12.30 -0.69 8.58
CA VAL A 156 11.07 -1.11 7.86
C VAL A 156 9.87 -0.58 8.61
N GLN A 157 9.02 0.16 7.92
CA GLN A 157 7.81 0.76 8.47
C GLN A 157 6.57 0.30 7.72
N VAL A 158 5.48 0.06 8.46
CA VAL A 158 4.16 -0.26 7.90
C VAL A 158 3.24 0.92 8.15
N ILE A 159 2.83 1.59 7.08
CA ILE A 159 2.01 2.78 7.11
C ILE A 159 0.64 2.46 6.51
N ASP A 160 -0.40 2.70 7.27
CA ASP A 160 -1.77 2.48 6.82
C ASP A 160 -2.51 3.80 6.71
N LEU A 161 -2.88 4.17 5.49
CA LEU A 161 -3.67 5.35 5.18
C LEU A 161 -5.13 4.94 5.03
N PHE A 162 -5.97 5.41 5.93
CA PHE A 162 -7.39 5.11 5.89
C PHE A 162 -8.20 6.21 5.23
N PHE A 163 -9.32 5.82 4.64
CA PHE A 163 -10.32 6.73 4.09
C PHE A 163 -11.73 6.21 4.36
N ASP A 164 -12.72 7.09 4.25
CA ASP A 164 -14.14 6.73 4.34
C ASP A 164 -14.74 6.63 2.93
N ILE A 165 -15.66 5.68 2.76
CA ILE A 165 -16.55 5.57 1.61
C ILE A 165 -17.89 6.14 2.05
N ASP A 166 -18.26 7.32 1.56
CA ASP A 166 -19.39 8.10 2.10
C ASP A 166 -20.75 7.41 1.92
N ASN A 167 -20.93 6.70 0.82
CA ASN A 167 -22.18 6.03 0.47
C ASN A 167 -22.13 4.50 0.60
N ILE A 168 -21.27 3.97 1.47
CA ILE A 168 -21.05 2.51 1.59
C ILE A 168 -22.30 1.74 1.99
N SER A 169 -23.20 2.34 2.78
CA SER A 169 -24.46 1.72 3.21
C SER A 169 -25.47 1.57 2.09
N GLU A 170 -25.34 2.33 1.01
CA GLU A 170 -26.22 2.32 -0.15
C GLU A 170 -25.78 1.31 -1.21
N MET A 171 -24.58 0.75 -1.07
CA MET A 171 -24.01 -0.20 -2.02
C MET A 171 -24.66 -1.58 -1.88
N LEU A 172 -25.19 -2.09 -2.98
CA LEU A 172 -25.76 -3.43 -3.08
C LEU A 172 -24.91 -4.36 -3.94
N THR A 173 -24.19 -3.81 -4.91
CA THR A 173 -23.38 -4.57 -5.86
C THR A 173 -22.02 -3.92 -6.14
N SER A 174 -21.10 -4.66 -6.74
CA SER A 174 -19.81 -4.12 -7.18
C SER A 174 -19.91 -3.05 -8.28
N ALA A 175 -21.05 -2.95 -8.96
CA ALA A 175 -21.32 -1.92 -9.95
C ALA A 175 -21.50 -0.53 -9.31
N ASP A 176 -21.99 -0.48 -8.06
CA ASP A 176 -22.21 0.77 -7.33
C ASP A 176 -20.89 1.50 -7.02
N PHE A 177 -19.75 0.82 -7.12
CA PHE A 177 -18.42 1.44 -7.03
C PHE A 177 -18.15 2.52 -8.08
N GLN A 178 -18.90 2.57 -9.15
CA GLN A 178 -18.75 3.63 -10.16
C GLN A 178 -19.20 5.01 -9.68
N THR A 179 -19.99 5.07 -8.62
CA THR A 179 -20.55 6.31 -8.05
C THR A 179 -19.98 6.66 -6.67
N ILE A 180 -18.89 6.04 -6.29
CA ILE A 180 -18.25 6.26 -4.98
C ILE A 180 -17.77 7.70 -4.83
N THR A 181 -17.98 8.24 -3.62
CA THR A 181 -17.29 9.39 -3.07
C THR A 181 -16.48 8.98 -1.85
N VAL A 182 -15.34 9.59 -1.65
CA VAL A 182 -14.44 9.31 -0.53
C VAL A 182 -14.12 10.58 0.26
N SER A 183 -13.98 10.43 1.56
CA SER A 183 -13.64 11.51 2.48
C SER A 183 -12.66 11.05 3.56
N ASN A 184 -12.25 11.96 4.44
CA ASN A 184 -11.42 11.68 5.62
C ASN A 184 -10.20 10.81 5.31
N VAL A 185 -9.45 11.17 4.24
CA VAL A 185 -8.25 10.44 3.84
C VAL A 185 -7.09 10.83 4.75
N ASP A 186 -6.47 9.82 5.38
CA ASP A 186 -5.28 10.02 6.20
C ASP A 186 -4.09 10.43 5.32
N LYS A 187 -3.12 11.11 5.95
CA LYS A 187 -1.84 11.47 5.34
C LYS A 187 -0.72 10.61 5.91
N VAL A 188 0.35 10.47 5.14
CA VAL A 188 1.62 9.93 5.65
C VAL A 188 2.16 10.89 6.71
N SER A 189 2.49 10.38 7.87
CA SER A 189 3.00 11.14 9.01
C SER A 189 4.27 10.49 9.56
#